data_8745563f2829ef8470b93a373d8310e2
#
_entry.id   8745563f2829ef8470b93a373d8310e2
#
_cell.length_a   1.000
_cell.length_b   1.000
_cell.length_c   1.000
_cell.angle_alpha   90.00
_cell.angle_beta   90.00
_cell.angle_gamma   90.00
#
_symmetry.space_group_name_H-M   'P 1'
#
loop_
_entity.id
_entity.type
_entity.pdbx_description
1 polymer ?
#
loop_
_entity_poly.entity_id
_entity_poly.type
_entity_poly.pdbx_seq_one_letter_code
_entity_poly.pdbx_strand_id
1 'polypeptide(L)'
;MRDIHCHILPGVDDGAPDLASSLKMLEAAKAAGVTSIVCTPHCRDPYFDHNAMWNAFYELQEHADGFPLQMGFEVAHPKLVELGVEEWAPYLCFDGSNEFLLELDPHAGERDFEDYERTIYELQGLGYSVIIAHPERYRAIQRDPDIAERLVRMGCHLQASADFMGGGRFGKEKKPAKKLFDRNLYRYIASDAHKPEHYKYLIRAIDKFPRRGAHFAV
;
A
#
# COMPACT_ATOMS: atom_id res chain seq x y z
N MET A 1 0.74 13.05 9.69
CA MET A 1 1.37 11.83 9.11
C MET A 1 0.69 11.51 7.81
N ARG A 2 1.45 11.21 6.73
CA ARG A 2 0.90 10.77 5.43
C ARG A 2 0.61 9.27 5.49
N ASP A 3 -0.62 8.87 5.16
CA ASP A 3 -1.01 7.48 4.96
C ASP A 3 -0.94 7.15 3.48
N ILE A 4 -0.05 6.25 3.09
CA ILE A 4 0.27 5.98 1.68
C ILE A 4 -0.44 4.75 1.10
N HIS A 5 -1.32 4.11 1.88
CA HIS A 5 -2.05 2.91 1.46
C HIS A 5 -3.40 2.85 2.18
N CYS A 6 -4.48 3.15 1.45
CA CYS A 6 -5.83 3.22 2.01
C CYS A 6 -6.91 3.00 0.95
N HIS A 7 -7.89 2.13 1.24
CA HIS A 7 -9.02 1.79 0.37
C HIS A 7 -10.25 2.63 0.74
N ILE A 8 -10.08 3.96 0.69
CA ILE A 8 -11.09 4.93 1.15
C ILE A 8 -12.07 5.36 0.06
N LEU A 9 -11.80 5.06 -1.22
CA LEU A 9 -12.67 5.49 -2.32
C LEU A 9 -14.02 4.78 -2.29
N PRO A 10 -15.15 5.51 -2.52
CA PRO A 10 -16.48 4.92 -2.39
C PRO A 10 -16.81 3.95 -3.51
N GLY A 11 -17.16 2.71 -3.17
CA GLY A 11 -17.79 1.73 -4.05
C GLY A 11 -16.97 1.16 -5.19
N VAL A 12 -15.62 1.28 -5.15
CA VAL A 12 -14.75 0.86 -6.26
C VAL A 12 -13.98 -0.44 -6.00
N ASP A 13 -13.82 -0.82 -4.73
CA ASP A 13 -13.14 -2.06 -4.33
C ASP A 13 -13.76 -2.65 -3.03
N ASP A 14 -13.00 -3.48 -2.30
CA ASP A 14 -13.44 -4.09 -1.04
C ASP A 14 -13.22 -3.18 0.19
N GLY A 15 -12.92 -1.89 -0.03
CA GLY A 15 -12.82 -0.85 1.00
C GLY A 15 -14.17 -0.22 1.35
N ALA A 16 -14.26 1.11 1.26
CA ALA A 16 -15.48 1.86 1.57
C ALA A 16 -16.60 1.55 0.57
N PRO A 17 -17.77 1.02 0.99
CA PRO A 17 -18.84 0.66 0.06
C PRO A 17 -19.59 1.86 -0.52
N ASP A 18 -19.50 3.04 0.12
CA ASP A 18 -20.19 4.26 -0.25
C ASP A 18 -19.49 5.51 0.30
N LEU A 19 -19.90 6.69 -0.16
CA LEU A 19 -19.35 7.97 0.28
C LEU A 19 -19.49 8.19 1.81
N ALA A 20 -20.60 7.79 2.39
CA ALA A 20 -20.81 7.96 3.84
C ALA A 20 -19.81 7.13 4.65
N SER A 21 -19.43 5.96 4.15
CA SER A 21 -18.39 5.10 4.74
C SER A 21 -16.99 5.69 4.51
N SER A 22 -16.71 6.25 3.33
CA SER A 22 -15.47 6.98 3.04
C SER A 22 -15.26 8.14 4.00
N LEU A 23 -16.29 8.94 4.23
CA LEU A 23 -16.22 10.07 5.17
C LEU A 23 -15.99 9.61 6.61
N LYS A 24 -16.60 8.51 7.05
CA LYS A 24 -16.29 7.92 8.37
C LYS A 24 -14.84 7.43 8.47
N MET A 25 -14.29 6.86 7.39
CA MET A 25 -12.88 6.49 7.35
C MET A 25 -11.98 7.72 7.41
N LEU A 26 -12.33 8.80 6.71
CA LEU A 26 -11.60 10.07 6.75
C LEU A 26 -11.56 10.67 8.16
N GLU A 27 -12.70 10.69 8.88
CA GLU A 27 -12.75 11.15 10.25
C GLU A 27 -11.91 10.27 11.19
N ALA A 28 -11.94 8.94 11.01
CA ALA A 28 -11.09 8.03 11.78
C ALA A 28 -9.60 8.24 11.49
N ALA A 29 -9.24 8.53 10.24
CA ALA A 29 -7.87 8.88 9.85
C ALA A 29 -7.41 10.17 10.53
N LYS A 30 -8.21 11.24 10.46
CA LYS A 30 -7.95 12.52 11.15
C LYS A 30 -7.75 12.31 12.65
N ALA A 31 -8.64 11.54 13.29
CA ALA A 31 -8.55 11.21 14.71
C ALA A 31 -7.28 10.39 15.05
N ALA A 32 -6.77 9.61 14.11
CA ALA A 32 -5.50 8.87 14.25
C ALA A 32 -4.25 9.75 14.00
N GLY A 33 -4.42 11.05 13.69
CA GLY A 33 -3.29 11.96 13.42
C GLY A 33 -2.76 11.87 11.98
N VAL A 34 -3.55 11.30 11.06
CA VAL A 34 -3.24 11.35 9.63
C VAL A 34 -3.51 12.76 9.11
N THR A 35 -2.60 13.30 8.31
CA THR A 35 -2.65 14.66 7.76
C THR A 35 -2.82 14.68 6.24
N SER A 36 -2.60 13.55 5.58
CA SER A 36 -2.86 13.36 4.14
C SER A 36 -2.99 11.87 3.84
N ILE A 37 -3.77 11.54 2.81
CA ILE A 37 -4.02 10.14 2.38
C ILE A 37 -3.70 10.01 0.89
N VAL A 38 -2.98 8.96 0.52
CA VAL A 38 -2.98 8.43 -0.85
C VAL A 38 -4.09 7.39 -0.93
N CYS A 39 -5.09 7.67 -1.75
CA CYS A 39 -6.17 6.74 -2.04
C CYS A 39 -5.66 5.68 -3.01
N THR A 40 -5.57 4.43 -2.57
CA THR A 40 -4.96 3.34 -3.34
C THR A 40 -5.94 2.18 -3.57
N PRO A 41 -7.00 2.40 -4.38
CA PRO A 41 -7.90 1.30 -4.71
C PRO A 41 -7.14 0.18 -5.43
N HIS A 42 -7.66 -1.04 -5.35
CA HIS A 42 -7.07 -2.21 -5.96
C HIS A 42 -7.04 -2.14 -7.49
N CYS A 43 -5.85 -2.04 -8.10
CA CYS A 43 -5.67 -2.30 -9.53
C CYS A 43 -5.49 -3.80 -9.77
N ARG A 44 -6.60 -4.54 -9.68
CA ARG A 44 -6.74 -5.99 -9.94
C ARG A 44 -8.18 -6.37 -10.25
N ASP A 45 -8.37 -7.52 -10.89
CA ASP A 45 -9.72 -8.05 -11.10
C ASP A 45 -10.36 -8.51 -9.78
N PRO A 46 -11.69 -8.38 -9.61
CA PRO A 46 -12.65 -7.82 -10.55
C PRO A 46 -12.84 -6.30 -10.40
N TYR A 47 -12.03 -5.59 -9.64
CA TYR A 47 -12.27 -4.22 -9.21
C TYR A 47 -11.83 -3.15 -10.21
N PHE A 48 -10.80 -3.43 -11.02
CA PHE A 48 -10.12 -2.38 -11.78
C PHE A 48 -10.97 -1.77 -12.88
N ASP A 49 -11.42 -0.55 -12.63
CA ASP A 49 -11.97 0.39 -13.61
C ASP A 49 -11.36 1.77 -13.33
N HIS A 50 -10.34 2.13 -14.12
CA HIS A 50 -9.58 3.36 -13.94
C HIS A 50 -10.46 4.62 -13.91
N ASN A 51 -11.46 4.71 -14.81
CA ASN A 51 -12.33 5.89 -14.87
C ASN A 51 -13.29 5.95 -13.67
N ALA A 52 -13.86 4.81 -13.28
CA ALA A 52 -14.73 4.76 -12.09
C ALA A 52 -13.95 5.14 -10.81
N MET A 53 -12.69 4.68 -10.68
CA MET A 53 -11.84 5.01 -9.54
C MET A 53 -11.50 6.49 -9.48
N TRP A 54 -11.18 7.14 -10.60
CA TRP A 54 -10.97 8.59 -10.64
C TRP A 54 -12.24 9.39 -10.34
N ASN A 55 -13.40 8.95 -10.83
CA ASN A 55 -14.67 9.59 -10.50
C ASN A 55 -14.98 9.51 -9.01
N ALA A 56 -14.75 8.37 -8.39
CA ALA A 56 -14.90 8.18 -6.95
C ALA A 56 -13.90 9.03 -6.13
N PHE A 57 -12.68 9.23 -6.65
CA PHE A 57 -11.71 10.13 -6.04
C PHE A 57 -12.19 11.58 -6.05
N TYR A 58 -12.68 12.08 -7.18
CA TYR A 58 -13.22 13.44 -7.27
C TYR A 58 -14.46 13.62 -6.37
N GLU A 59 -15.36 12.63 -6.33
CA GLU A 59 -16.51 12.66 -5.43
C GLU A 59 -16.06 12.77 -3.96
N LEU A 60 -15.11 11.96 -3.51
CA LEU A 60 -14.59 12.05 -2.15
C LEU A 60 -13.88 13.37 -1.90
N GLN A 61 -13.10 13.88 -2.86
CA GLN A 61 -12.36 15.14 -2.72
C GLN A 61 -13.29 16.34 -2.53
N GLU A 62 -14.44 16.38 -3.23
CA GLU A 62 -15.46 17.43 -3.06
C GLU A 62 -16.05 17.45 -1.64
N HIS A 63 -16.07 16.31 -0.94
CA HIS A 63 -16.65 16.17 0.39
C HIS A 63 -15.62 16.08 1.53
N ALA A 64 -14.34 16.19 1.21
CA ALA A 64 -13.25 16.03 2.19
C ALA A 64 -12.89 17.32 2.97
N ASP A 65 -13.64 18.43 2.79
CA ASP A 65 -13.42 19.73 3.46
C ASP A 65 -11.96 20.23 3.34
N GLY A 66 -11.35 20.05 2.15
CA GLY A 66 -9.97 20.46 1.89
C GLY A 66 -8.91 19.58 2.54
N PHE A 67 -9.27 18.43 3.09
CA PHE A 67 -8.27 17.47 3.57
C PHE A 67 -7.41 16.95 2.39
N PRO A 68 -6.08 16.94 2.53
CA PRO A 68 -5.18 16.55 1.44
C PRO A 68 -5.37 15.08 1.04
N LEU A 69 -5.92 14.87 -0.15
CA LEU A 69 -6.04 13.57 -0.80
C LEU A 69 -5.18 13.54 -2.06
N GLN A 70 -4.59 12.40 -2.34
CA GLN A 70 -3.80 12.12 -3.54
C GLN A 70 -4.31 10.82 -4.14
N MET A 71 -4.44 10.75 -5.46
CA MET A 71 -4.77 9.50 -6.14
C MET A 71 -3.53 8.64 -6.28
N GLY A 72 -3.68 7.34 -6.14
CA GLY A 72 -2.70 6.29 -6.41
C GLY A 72 -3.43 4.98 -6.60
N PHE A 73 -2.69 3.88 -6.70
CA PHE A 73 -3.27 2.54 -6.84
C PHE A 73 -2.43 1.53 -6.06
N GLU A 74 -3.07 0.55 -5.45
CA GLU A 74 -2.40 -0.69 -5.07
C GLU A 74 -2.42 -1.62 -6.29
N VAL A 75 -1.28 -1.71 -6.96
CA VAL A 75 -1.17 -2.37 -8.26
C VAL A 75 -0.74 -3.81 -8.09
N ALA A 76 -1.64 -4.76 -8.37
CA ALA A 76 -1.30 -6.16 -8.40
C ALA A 76 -0.37 -6.48 -9.58
N HIS A 77 0.77 -7.12 -9.32
CA HIS A 77 1.77 -7.47 -10.33
C HIS A 77 1.17 -8.16 -11.58
N PRO A 78 0.30 -9.20 -11.47
CA PRO A 78 -0.26 -9.84 -12.65
C PRO A 78 -1.08 -8.88 -13.52
N LYS A 79 -1.81 -7.94 -12.88
CA LYS A 79 -2.60 -6.94 -13.62
C LYS A 79 -1.71 -5.93 -14.32
N LEU A 80 -0.62 -5.50 -13.70
CA LEU A 80 0.35 -4.62 -14.34
C LEU A 80 0.98 -5.24 -15.58
N VAL A 81 1.35 -6.52 -15.48
CA VAL A 81 1.92 -7.27 -16.63
C VAL A 81 0.89 -7.42 -17.76
N GLU A 82 -0.37 -7.70 -17.43
CA GLU A 82 -1.48 -7.77 -18.40
C GLU A 82 -1.70 -6.44 -19.13
N LEU A 83 -1.67 -5.33 -18.39
CA LEU A 83 -1.87 -3.98 -18.92
C LEU A 83 -0.68 -3.46 -19.73
N GLY A 84 0.52 -3.93 -19.45
CA GLY A 84 1.79 -3.42 -19.98
C GLY A 84 2.43 -2.39 -19.05
N VAL A 85 3.64 -2.71 -18.56
CA VAL A 85 4.33 -1.91 -17.53
C VAL A 85 4.61 -0.49 -18.03
N GLU A 86 5.26 -0.36 -19.19
CA GLU A 86 5.63 0.94 -19.77
C GLU A 86 4.42 1.80 -20.08
N GLU A 87 3.35 1.18 -20.61
CA GLU A 87 2.14 1.89 -21.05
C GLU A 87 1.33 2.40 -19.86
N TRP A 88 1.20 1.62 -18.79
CA TRP A 88 0.29 1.92 -17.68
C TRP A 88 0.94 2.47 -16.43
N ALA A 89 2.24 2.33 -16.22
CA ALA A 89 2.89 2.88 -15.04
C ALA A 89 2.63 4.37 -14.82
N PRO A 90 2.59 5.26 -15.87
CA PRO A 90 2.28 6.67 -15.67
C PRO A 90 0.87 6.95 -15.11
N TYR A 91 -0.07 6.06 -15.34
CA TYR A 91 -1.46 6.20 -14.88
C TYR A 91 -1.74 5.53 -13.53
N LEU A 92 -0.81 4.70 -13.05
CA LEU A 92 -0.97 3.88 -11.85
C LEU A 92 -0.04 4.29 -10.70
N CYS A 93 0.94 5.17 -10.93
CA CYS A 93 1.76 5.76 -9.89
C CYS A 93 0.93 6.73 -9.02
N PHE A 94 1.48 7.16 -7.89
CA PHE A 94 0.84 8.20 -7.10
C PHE A 94 0.84 9.51 -7.88
N ASP A 95 -0.33 10.11 -8.04
CA ASP A 95 -0.53 11.30 -8.85
C ASP A 95 0.43 12.42 -8.46
N GLY A 96 1.08 13.03 -9.46
CA GLY A 96 2.07 14.08 -9.26
C GLY A 96 3.39 13.62 -8.61
N SER A 97 3.66 12.30 -8.51
CA SER A 97 4.92 11.76 -8.00
C SER A 97 5.45 10.60 -8.84
N ASN A 98 6.63 10.07 -8.49
CA ASN A 98 7.18 8.86 -9.08
C ASN A 98 7.06 7.63 -8.16
N GLU A 99 6.30 7.71 -7.08
CA GLU A 99 6.07 6.60 -6.18
C GLU A 99 5.06 5.61 -6.80
N PHE A 100 5.38 4.32 -6.74
CA PHE A 100 4.57 3.24 -7.31
C PHE A 100 4.38 2.13 -6.28
N LEU A 101 3.14 1.91 -5.85
CA LEU A 101 2.80 0.86 -4.88
C LEU A 101 2.47 -0.45 -5.60
N LEU A 102 3.34 -1.44 -5.46
CA LEU A 102 3.25 -2.74 -6.10
C LEU A 102 2.87 -3.83 -5.10
N GLU A 103 1.76 -4.53 -5.36
CA GLU A 103 1.33 -5.72 -4.64
C GLU A 103 1.81 -6.98 -5.36
N LEU A 104 2.45 -7.90 -4.63
CA LEU A 104 2.84 -9.22 -5.13
C LEU A 104 1.83 -10.28 -4.67
N ASP A 105 1.84 -11.48 -5.30
CA ASP A 105 0.96 -12.56 -4.87
C ASP A 105 1.39 -13.11 -3.48
N PRO A 106 0.50 -13.07 -2.47
CA PRO A 106 0.80 -13.63 -1.14
C PRO A 106 1.14 -15.12 -1.14
N HIS A 107 0.76 -15.85 -2.18
CA HIS A 107 0.96 -17.29 -2.31
C HIS A 107 2.15 -17.67 -3.18
N ALA A 108 2.77 -16.70 -3.84
CA ALA A 108 3.93 -16.91 -4.70
C ALA A 108 5.06 -17.66 -4.00
N GLY A 109 5.73 -18.51 -4.74
CA GLY A 109 6.96 -19.17 -4.33
C GLY A 109 8.19 -18.31 -4.62
N GLU A 110 9.36 -18.80 -4.21
CA GLU A 110 10.62 -18.07 -4.41
C GLU A 110 10.94 -17.85 -5.91
N ARG A 111 10.57 -18.79 -6.76
CA ARG A 111 10.81 -18.70 -8.22
C ARG A 111 10.05 -17.55 -8.90
N ASP A 112 8.89 -17.20 -8.37
CA ASP A 112 8.07 -16.12 -8.93
C ASP A 112 8.74 -14.75 -8.73
N PHE A 113 9.69 -14.67 -7.78
CA PHE A 113 10.42 -13.42 -7.52
C PHE A 113 11.35 -13.01 -8.67
N GLU A 114 11.76 -13.91 -9.54
CA GLU A 114 12.54 -13.55 -10.74
C GLU A 114 11.71 -12.67 -11.70
N ASP A 115 10.41 -12.97 -11.85
CA ASP A 115 9.51 -12.17 -12.68
C ASP A 115 9.17 -10.83 -11.99
N TYR A 116 8.98 -10.83 -10.66
CA TYR A 116 8.79 -9.59 -9.90
C TYR A 116 9.99 -8.67 -9.99
N GLU A 117 11.20 -9.20 -9.84
CA GLU A 117 12.44 -8.44 -9.94
C GLU A 117 12.61 -7.83 -11.33
N ARG A 118 12.24 -8.54 -12.40
CA ARG A 118 12.25 -8.00 -13.77
C ARG A 118 11.31 -6.81 -13.90
N THR A 119 10.07 -6.92 -13.42
CA THR A 119 9.09 -5.82 -13.44
C THR A 119 9.56 -4.64 -12.58
N ILE A 120 10.18 -4.89 -11.44
CA ILE A 120 10.76 -3.85 -10.58
C ILE A 120 11.87 -3.11 -11.33
N TYR A 121 12.79 -3.80 -12.00
CA TYR A 121 13.85 -3.18 -12.80
C TYR A 121 13.27 -2.33 -13.95
N GLU A 122 12.21 -2.80 -14.59
CA GLU A 122 11.53 -2.06 -15.65
C GLU A 122 10.92 -0.77 -15.11
N LEU A 123 10.17 -0.82 -14.02
CA LEU A 123 9.61 0.36 -13.34
C LEU A 123 10.72 1.34 -12.92
N GLN A 124 11.81 0.86 -12.33
CA GLN A 124 12.94 1.70 -11.92
C GLN A 124 13.65 2.30 -13.12
N GLY A 125 13.78 1.57 -14.22
CA GLY A 125 14.31 2.06 -15.50
C GLY A 125 13.48 3.20 -16.10
N LEU A 126 12.17 3.20 -15.86
CA LEU A 126 11.24 4.27 -16.21
C LEU A 126 11.26 5.44 -15.21
N GLY A 127 12.05 5.36 -14.13
CA GLY A 127 12.22 6.41 -13.12
C GLY A 127 11.29 6.31 -11.91
N TYR A 128 10.54 5.21 -11.74
CA TYR A 128 9.66 5.03 -10.59
C TYR A 128 10.40 4.54 -9.35
N SER A 129 9.99 5.04 -8.20
CA SER A 129 10.37 4.57 -6.87
C SER A 129 9.38 3.49 -6.43
N VAL A 130 9.79 2.22 -6.49
CA VAL A 130 8.89 1.09 -6.21
C VAL A 130 8.74 0.87 -4.72
N ILE A 131 7.49 0.86 -4.24
CA ILE A 131 7.09 0.52 -2.88
C ILE A 131 6.40 -0.85 -2.93
N ILE A 132 6.94 -1.83 -2.20
CA ILE A 132 6.33 -3.15 -2.07
C ILE A 132 5.32 -3.11 -0.93
N ALA A 133 4.05 -3.37 -1.25
CA ALA A 133 2.96 -3.42 -0.29
C ALA A 133 3.10 -4.64 0.64
N HIS A 134 2.89 -4.44 1.91
CA HIS A 134 2.73 -5.47 2.98
C HIS A 134 3.53 -6.78 2.79
N PRO A 135 4.89 -6.72 2.68
CA PRO A 135 5.71 -7.92 2.45
C PRO A 135 5.58 -8.98 3.54
N GLU A 136 5.08 -8.64 4.73
CA GLU A 136 4.75 -9.57 5.80
C GLU A 136 3.66 -10.57 5.44
N ARG A 137 2.86 -10.31 4.38
CA ARG A 137 1.83 -11.23 3.87
C ARG A 137 2.38 -12.31 2.95
N TYR A 138 3.56 -12.09 2.34
CA TYR A 138 4.08 -12.99 1.31
C TYR A 138 4.72 -14.22 1.92
N ARG A 139 4.22 -15.40 1.56
CA ARG A 139 4.68 -16.68 2.11
C ARG A 139 6.17 -16.93 1.90
N ALA A 140 6.71 -16.52 0.77
CA ALA A 140 8.14 -16.63 0.50
C ALA A 140 8.96 -15.81 1.50
N ILE A 141 8.60 -14.54 1.74
CA ILE A 141 9.27 -13.65 2.71
C ILE A 141 9.06 -14.12 4.16
N GLN A 142 7.89 -14.68 4.49
CA GLN A 142 7.65 -15.26 5.83
C GLN A 142 8.60 -16.43 6.13
N ARG A 143 8.93 -17.24 5.09
CA ARG A 143 9.87 -18.38 5.19
C ARG A 143 11.31 -17.88 5.18
N ASP A 144 11.63 -17.01 4.22
CA ASP A 144 12.96 -16.45 4.02
C ASP A 144 12.93 -14.91 3.95
N PRO A 145 13.19 -14.22 5.06
CA PRO A 145 13.25 -12.76 5.09
C PRO A 145 14.40 -12.14 4.29
N ASP A 146 15.38 -12.92 3.84
CA ASP A 146 16.48 -12.41 3.02
C ASP A 146 15.98 -11.97 1.63
N ILE A 147 14.81 -12.50 1.20
CA ILE A 147 14.10 -12.00 0.02
C ILE A 147 13.72 -10.52 0.19
N ALA A 148 13.20 -10.14 1.35
CA ALA A 148 12.86 -8.74 1.63
C ALA A 148 14.11 -7.83 1.65
N GLU A 149 15.24 -8.32 2.19
CA GLU A 149 16.52 -7.59 2.11
C GLU A 149 17.01 -7.44 0.67
N ARG A 150 16.81 -8.46 -0.17
CA ARG A 150 17.15 -8.41 -1.60
C ARG A 150 16.35 -7.32 -2.31
N LEU A 151 15.04 -7.23 -2.08
CA LEU A 151 14.19 -6.16 -2.63
C LEU A 151 14.68 -4.76 -2.19
N VAL A 152 15.05 -4.60 -0.92
CA VAL A 152 15.61 -3.33 -0.43
C VAL A 152 16.96 -3.02 -1.09
N ARG A 153 17.85 -4.00 -1.26
CA ARG A 153 19.12 -3.82 -1.97
C ARG A 153 18.93 -3.46 -3.45
N MET A 154 17.84 -3.89 -4.06
CA MET A 154 17.45 -3.48 -5.42
C MET A 154 16.90 -2.05 -5.48
N GLY A 155 16.76 -1.36 -4.35
CA GLY A 155 16.25 0.02 -4.28
C GLY A 155 14.75 0.13 -4.00
N CYS A 156 14.05 -0.99 -3.73
CA CYS A 156 12.66 -0.93 -3.32
C CYS A 156 12.50 -0.39 -1.91
N HIS A 157 11.37 0.24 -1.65
CA HIS A 157 10.89 0.56 -0.32
C HIS A 157 9.86 -0.47 0.12
N LEU A 158 9.85 -0.86 1.39
CA LEU A 158 8.86 -1.77 1.94
C LEU A 158 7.86 -1.01 2.81
N GLN A 159 6.57 -1.29 2.61
CA GLN A 159 5.47 -0.73 3.39
C GLN A 159 4.81 -1.81 4.24
N ALA A 160 4.80 -1.64 5.58
CA ALA A 160 4.08 -2.51 6.50
C ALA A 160 2.60 -2.12 6.56
N SER A 161 1.68 -3.06 6.40
CA SER A 161 0.27 -2.84 6.71
C SER A 161 0.04 -2.90 8.21
N ALA A 162 -0.55 -1.84 8.78
CA ALA A 162 -0.74 -1.72 10.22
C ALA A 162 -1.66 -2.80 10.82
N ASP A 163 -2.44 -3.49 10.01
CA ASP A 163 -3.35 -4.57 10.42
C ASP A 163 -2.61 -5.76 11.04
N PHE A 164 -1.28 -5.93 10.77
CA PHE A 164 -0.47 -6.94 11.45
C PHE A 164 -0.54 -6.84 12.98
N MET A 165 -0.86 -5.66 13.52
CA MET A 165 -1.07 -5.47 14.96
C MET A 165 -2.25 -6.27 15.51
N GLY A 166 -3.26 -6.51 14.67
CA GLY A 166 -4.41 -7.37 14.95
C GLY A 166 -4.20 -8.84 14.55
N GLY A 167 -3.06 -9.14 13.88
CA GLY A 167 -2.75 -10.45 13.31
C GLY A 167 -2.64 -10.43 11.80
N GLY A 168 -3.08 -9.33 11.14
CA GLY A 168 -3.13 -9.15 9.70
C GLY A 168 -4.32 -9.86 9.04
N ARG A 169 -4.39 -9.77 7.71
CA ARG A 169 -5.50 -10.32 6.91
C ARG A 169 -5.64 -11.85 7.04
N PHE A 170 -4.53 -12.57 7.18
CA PHE A 170 -4.49 -14.04 7.28
C PHE A 170 -4.23 -14.54 8.70
N GLY A 171 -4.15 -13.63 9.70
CA GLY A 171 -3.96 -13.99 11.12
C GLY A 171 -2.55 -14.42 11.50
N LYS A 172 -1.55 -14.30 10.60
CA LYS A 172 -0.19 -14.82 10.79
C LYS A 172 0.93 -13.81 10.61
N GLU A 173 0.61 -12.55 10.25
CA GLU A 173 1.56 -11.53 9.79
C GLU A 173 2.34 -10.86 10.91
N LYS A 174 1.86 -10.93 12.15
CA LYS A 174 2.49 -10.25 13.31
C LYS A 174 3.94 -10.64 13.56
N LYS A 175 4.27 -11.94 13.46
CA LYS A 175 5.64 -12.42 13.66
C LYS A 175 6.56 -12.05 12.49
N PRO A 176 6.15 -12.29 11.21
CA PRO A 176 6.89 -11.82 10.05
C PRO A 176 7.13 -10.32 10.07
N ALA A 177 6.08 -9.49 10.29
CA ALA A 177 6.23 -8.04 10.38
C ALA A 177 7.28 -7.64 11.44
N LYS A 178 7.17 -8.20 12.67
CA LYS A 178 8.18 -7.93 13.70
C LYS A 178 9.60 -8.28 13.23
N LYS A 179 9.79 -9.42 12.54
CA LYS A 179 11.10 -9.85 12.04
C LYS A 179 11.68 -8.85 11.01
N LEU A 180 10.84 -8.31 10.13
CA LEU A 180 11.25 -7.29 9.17
C LEU A 180 11.53 -5.94 9.85
N PHE A 181 10.77 -5.55 10.90
CA PHE A 181 11.09 -4.39 11.74
C PHE A 181 12.41 -4.54 12.49
N ASP A 182 12.67 -5.71 13.07
CA ASP A 182 13.93 -5.99 13.79
C ASP A 182 15.16 -5.88 12.87
N ARG A 183 14.98 -6.15 11.57
CA ARG A 183 16.00 -5.99 10.50
C ARG A 183 16.05 -4.59 9.89
N ASN A 184 15.18 -3.66 10.33
CA ASN A 184 15.08 -2.29 9.83
C ASN A 184 14.81 -2.20 8.32
N LEU A 185 13.94 -3.06 7.79
CA LEU A 185 13.65 -3.17 6.35
C LEU A 185 12.50 -2.27 5.90
N TYR A 186 11.58 -1.91 6.79
CA TYR A 186 10.45 -1.06 6.43
C TYR A 186 10.82 0.41 6.32
N ARG A 187 10.37 1.03 5.23
CA ARG A 187 10.41 2.47 5.00
C ARG A 187 9.13 3.14 5.48
N TYR A 188 7.98 2.47 5.34
CA TYR A 188 6.66 3.01 5.62
C TYR A 188 5.87 2.07 6.52
N ILE A 189 4.99 2.67 7.35
CA ILE A 189 3.84 2.02 7.95
C ILE A 189 2.62 2.75 7.41
N ALA A 190 1.69 2.03 6.80
CA ALA A 190 0.44 2.58 6.29
C ALA A 190 -0.75 1.85 6.90
N SER A 191 -1.94 2.44 6.81
CA SER A 191 -3.13 1.85 7.43
C SER A 191 -3.60 0.58 6.73
N ASP A 192 -3.55 0.57 5.40
CA ASP A 192 -4.24 -0.40 4.55
C ASP A 192 -5.72 -0.54 4.99
N ALA A 193 -6.31 0.63 5.27
CA ALA A 193 -7.64 0.69 5.88
C ALA A 193 -8.73 0.43 4.84
N HIS A 194 -9.60 -0.53 5.15
CA HIS A 194 -10.82 -0.85 4.42
C HIS A 194 -12.08 -0.44 5.20
N LYS A 195 -11.89 0.05 6.43
CA LYS A 195 -12.97 0.52 7.32
C LYS A 195 -12.40 1.36 8.46
N PRO A 196 -13.22 2.20 9.10
CA PRO A 196 -12.76 3.15 10.14
C PRO A 196 -11.98 2.50 11.27
N GLU A 197 -12.36 1.29 11.69
CA GLU A 197 -11.76 0.60 12.82
C GLU A 197 -10.30 0.17 12.57
N HIS A 198 -9.84 0.15 11.32
CA HIS A 198 -8.46 -0.21 10.99
C HIS A 198 -7.46 0.84 11.48
N TYR A 199 -7.85 2.11 11.58
CA TYR A 199 -6.98 3.18 12.07
C TYR A 199 -6.47 2.99 13.50
N LYS A 200 -7.20 2.23 14.34
CA LYS A 200 -6.67 1.82 15.66
C LYS A 200 -5.39 0.99 15.57
N TYR A 201 -5.22 0.22 14.49
CA TYR A 201 -4.00 -0.55 14.28
C TYR A 201 -2.84 0.34 13.86
N LEU A 202 -3.11 1.37 13.04
CA LEU A 202 -2.11 2.36 12.64
C LEU A 202 -1.52 3.08 13.86
N ILE A 203 -2.35 3.60 14.76
CA ILE A 203 -1.90 4.22 16.02
C ILE A 203 -1.00 3.25 16.79
N ARG A 204 -1.48 2.00 17.01
CA ARG A 204 -0.73 1.00 17.79
C ARG A 204 0.58 0.57 17.12
N ALA A 205 0.63 0.54 15.79
CA ALA A 205 1.84 0.20 15.05
C ALA A 205 2.89 1.29 15.19
N ILE A 206 2.49 2.57 15.06
CA ILE A 206 3.38 3.72 15.21
C ILE A 206 3.92 3.84 16.63
N ASP A 207 3.07 3.69 17.64
CA ASP A 207 3.48 3.72 19.04
C ASP A 207 4.49 2.61 19.36
N LYS A 208 4.30 1.43 18.78
CA LYS A 208 5.15 0.26 19.05
C LYS A 208 6.47 0.27 18.30
N PHE A 209 6.49 0.84 17.09
CA PHE A 209 7.66 0.90 16.22
C PHE A 209 8.04 2.35 15.90
N PRO A 210 8.29 3.20 16.95
CA PRO A 210 8.69 4.56 16.74
C PRO A 210 10.06 4.57 16.04
N ARG A 211 10.16 5.31 14.95
CA ARG A 211 11.36 5.70 14.19
C ARG A 211 12.66 4.96 14.55
N ARG A 212 12.85 3.76 14.05
CA ARG A 212 14.18 3.17 13.95
C ARG A 212 14.64 3.32 12.48
N GLY A 213 15.03 4.56 12.10
CA GLY A 213 15.64 4.83 10.79
C GLY A 213 14.68 4.85 9.59
N ALA A 214 13.43 4.43 9.72
CA ALA A 214 12.43 4.63 8.69
C ALA A 214 12.06 6.12 8.67
N HIS A 215 12.34 6.80 7.58
CA HIS A 215 11.78 8.11 7.34
C HIS A 215 10.29 7.91 7.07
N PHE A 216 9.46 7.99 8.14
CA PHE A 216 8.05 8.26 7.91
C PHE A 216 8.01 9.58 7.15
N ALA A 217 7.41 9.60 5.95
CA ALA A 217 7.13 10.84 5.27
C ALA A 217 6.22 11.64 6.22
N VAL A 218 6.78 12.67 6.83
CA VAL A 218 6.08 13.64 7.67
C VAL A 218 5.43 14.63 6.76
#